data_53df5f21d09a7282c6405f3378eac5af
#
_entry.id   53df5f21d09a7282c6405f3378eac5af
#
_cell.length_a   1.000
_cell.length_b   1.000
_cell.length_c   1.000
_cell.angle_alpha   90.00
_cell.angle_beta   90.00
_cell.angle_gamma   90.00
#
_symmetry.space_group_name_H-M   'P 1'
#
loop_
_entity.id
_entity.type
_entity.pdbx_description
1 polymer ?
#
loop_
_entity_poly.entity_id
_entity_poly.type
_entity_poly.pdbx_seq_one_letter_code
_entity_poly.pdbx_strand_id
1 'polypeptide(L)'
;MEPDLQPIPESDEVMPWTIAFEDVARNADFDFNDAVIKLMPDPKKELCTVTVMAAGSKARMYLHYDGPDGDQNLGEIHELLGGKSTEFINTPMSIVSTPFVEVGSVKWPKGYNVATDAGRFYIEIQRGTCEECTDMITLADSPGKMPQALLVAGEWKWPKEGTHIFSTYHIFPYWAKDATKVNYWGWYGSPTSGNYVTY
;
A
#
# COMPACT_ATOMS: atom_id res chain seq x y z
N MET A 1 24.02 -6.87 23.32
CA MET A 1 24.31 -7.04 21.87
C MET A 1 23.27 -6.18 21.18
N GLU A 2 23.67 -4.97 20.76
CA GLU A 2 22.76 -4.10 19.99
C GLU A 2 22.42 -4.80 18.69
N PRO A 3 21.17 -4.84 18.25
CA PRO A 3 20.81 -5.36 16.96
C PRO A 3 21.49 -4.49 15.89
N ASP A 4 22.16 -5.14 14.97
CA ASP A 4 22.79 -4.52 13.82
C ASP A 4 21.68 -3.86 12.99
N LEU A 5 21.53 -2.56 13.15
CA LEU A 5 20.63 -1.74 12.37
C LEU A 5 21.15 -1.81 10.94
N GLN A 6 20.55 -2.64 10.12
CA GLN A 6 20.78 -2.55 8.69
C GLN A 6 20.37 -1.14 8.27
N PRO A 7 21.33 -0.27 7.92
CA PRO A 7 20.97 1.05 7.41
C PRO A 7 20.09 0.84 6.18
N ILE A 8 19.07 1.69 6.02
CA ILE A 8 18.37 1.80 4.74
C ILE A 8 19.49 1.92 3.69
N PRO A 9 19.59 1.01 2.73
CA PRO A 9 20.72 0.99 1.82
C PRO A 9 20.85 2.36 1.15
N GLU A 10 21.97 3.03 1.32
CA GLU A 10 22.41 4.12 0.44
C GLU A 10 22.77 3.56 -0.95
N SER A 11 22.01 2.58 -1.41
CA SER A 11 22.28 1.98 -2.70
C SER A 11 21.62 2.85 -3.78
N ASP A 12 22.37 3.18 -4.80
CA ASP A 12 21.90 3.67 -6.10
C ASP A 12 20.96 2.65 -6.80
N GLU A 13 20.64 1.56 -6.13
CA GLU A 13 19.75 0.53 -6.61
C GLU A 13 18.30 0.98 -6.42
N VAL A 14 17.56 0.93 -7.48
CA VAL A 14 16.11 1.16 -7.49
C VAL A 14 15.47 0.03 -6.69
N MET A 15 14.95 0.35 -5.51
CA MET A 15 14.27 -0.61 -4.66
C MET A 15 12.76 -0.40 -4.74
N PRO A 16 11.96 -1.45 -4.97
CA PRO A 16 10.51 -1.33 -4.93
C PRO A 16 10.01 -1.06 -3.52
N TRP A 17 8.88 -0.38 -3.43
CA TRP A 17 8.12 -0.17 -2.20
C TRP A 17 6.66 -0.51 -2.46
N THR A 18 5.99 -1.02 -1.45
CA THR A 18 4.56 -1.33 -1.53
C THR A 18 3.79 -0.40 -0.59
N ILE A 19 2.74 0.25 -1.10
CA ILE A 19 1.73 0.87 -0.25
C ILE A 19 0.48 0.00 -0.31
N ALA A 20 -0.06 -0.29 0.86
CA ALA A 20 -1.26 -1.09 1.03
C ALA A 20 -2.27 -0.29 1.85
N PHE A 21 -3.46 -0.07 1.29
CA PHE A 21 -4.52 0.74 1.88
C PHE A 21 -5.63 -0.14 2.43
N GLU A 22 -6.25 0.35 3.50
CA GLU A 22 -7.43 -0.22 4.13
C GLU A 22 -8.59 0.75 3.99
N ASP A 23 -9.75 0.33 3.50
CA ASP A 23 -10.89 1.20 3.21
C ASP A 23 -11.58 1.77 4.47
N VAL A 24 -11.18 1.30 5.66
CA VAL A 24 -11.64 1.73 6.99
C VAL A 24 -13.17 1.87 7.10
N ALA A 25 -13.89 1.01 6.41
CA ALA A 25 -15.34 0.92 6.51
C ALA A 25 -15.77 0.55 7.94
N ARG A 26 -17.07 0.69 8.24
CA ARG A 26 -17.61 0.40 9.58
C ARG A 26 -17.29 -1.02 10.11
N ASN A 27 -17.01 -1.95 9.20
CA ASN A 27 -16.65 -3.33 9.48
C ASN A 27 -15.30 -3.67 8.82
N ALA A 28 -14.32 -2.78 8.94
CA ALA A 28 -12.98 -3.01 8.43
C ALA A 28 -12.42 -4.34 8.95
N ASP A 29 -11.89 -5.16 8.06
CA ASP A 29 -11.30 -6.48 8.38
C ASP A 29 -9.79 -6.39 8.58
N PHE A 30 -9.21 -5.22 8.30
CA PHE A 30 -7.80 -4.91 8.49
C PHE A 30 -6.88 -5.93 7.83
N ASP A 31 -7.15 -6.24 6.58
CA ASP A 31 -6.30 -7.08 5.77
C ASP A 31 -5.35 -6.28 4.86
N PHE A 32 -5.57 -4.96 4.73
CA PHE A 32 -4.73 -4.03 3.96
C PHE A 32 -4.54 -4.47 2.51
N ASN A 33 -5.57 -4.99 1.91
CA ASN A 33 -5.56 -5.40 0.52
C ASN A 33 -6.58 -4.66 -0.36
N ASP A 34 -7.31 -3.69 0.23
CA ASP A 34 -8.34 -2.91 -0.46
C ASP A 34 -7.80 -2.17 -1.67
N ALA A 35 -6.60 -1.61 -1.55
CA ALA A 35 -5.81 -1.16 -2.69
C ALA A 35 -4.32 -1.40 -2.41
N VAL A 36 -3.64 -2.13 -3.30
CA VAL A 36 -2.20 -2.38 -3.20
C VAL A 36 -1.51 -1.81 -4.42
N ILE A 37 -0.54 -0.93 -4.18
CA ILE A 37 0.27 -0.32 -5.22
C ILE A 37 1.76 -0.56 -4.97
N LYS A 38 2.53 -0.67 -6.05
CA LYS A 38 3.99 -0.71 -6.01
C LYS A 38 4.56 0.60 -6.55
N LEU A 39 5.50 1.14 -5.83
CA LEU A 39 6.30 2.29 -6.22
C LEU A 39 7.71 1.84 -6.61
N MET A 40 8.22 2.38 -7.70
CA MET A 40 9.57 2.15 -8.17
C MET A 40 10.23 3.51 -8.45
N PRO A 41 10.82 4.17 -7.43
CA PRO A 41 11.51 5.44 -7.61
C PRO A 41 12.76 5.27 -8.47
N ASP A 42 12.98 6.17 -9.40
CA ASP A 42 14.22 6.31 -10.18
C ASP A 42 14.81 7.71 -9.95
N PRO A 43 15.68 7.88 -8.94
CA PRO A 43 16.23 9.19 -8.60
C PRO A 43 17.07 9.81 -9.73
N LYS A 44 17.60 8.99 -10.65
CA LYS A 44 18.39 9.49 -11.81
C LYS A 44 17.52 10.14 -12.87
N LYS A 45 16.27 9.69 -12.97
CA LYS A 45 15.29 10.25 -13.92
C LYS A 45 14.33 11.25 -13.25
N GLU A 46 14.40 11.39 -11.93
CA GLU A 46 13.43 12.16 -11.13
C GLU A 46 11.98 11.72 -11.38
N LEU A 47 11.78 10.40 -11.46
CA LEU A 47 10.49 9.75 -11.70
C LEU A 47 10.24 8.66 -10.68
N CYS A 48 8.97 8.35 -10.46
CA CYS A 48 8.52 7.15 -9.74
C CYS A 48 7.51 6.42 -10.60
N THR A 49 7.82 5.19 -10.97
CA THR A 49 6.85 4.33 -11.67
C THR A 49 5.85 3.77 -10.67
N VAL A 50 4.58 3.82 -11.02
CA VAL A 50 3.45 3.39 -10.18
C VAL A 50 2.78 2.19 -10.84
N THR A 51 2.59 1.12 -10.07
CA THR A 51 1.93 -0.11 -10.52
C THR A 51 0.79 -0.45 -9.57
N VAL A 52 -0.41 -0.67 -10.09
CA VAL A 52 -1.55 -1.19 -9.33
C VAL A 52 -1.50 -2.70 -9.32
N MET A 53 -1.66 -3.32 -8.15
CA MET A 53 -1.44 -4.74 -7.94
C MET A 53 -2.70 -5.48 -7.49
N ALA A 54 -3.54 -4.89 -6.62
CA ALA A 54 -4.73 -5.53 -6.08
C ALA A 54 -5.82 -4.51 -5.73
N ALA A 55 -7.08 -4.99 -5.72
CA ALA A 55 -8.27 -4.27 -5.29
C ALA A 55 -9.17 -5.20 -4.47
N GLY A 56 -9.29 -4.97 -3.17
CA GLY A 56 -10.03 -5.78 -2.19
C GLY A 56 -11.31 -5.11 -1.67
N SER A 57 -11.56 -3.84 -1.97
CA SER A 57 -12.80 -3.17 -1.58
C SER A 57 -13.89 -3.30 -2.63
N LYS A 58 -15.15 -3.14 -2.22
CA LYS A 58 -16.31 -2.96 -3.11
C LYS A 58 -16.69 -1.50 -3.34
N ALA A 59 -15.92 -0.57 -2.80
CA ALA A 59 -16.10 0.84 -3.04
C ALA A 59 -15.26 1.29 -4.24
N ARG A 60 -15.66 2.36 -4.91
CA ARG A 60 -14.81 3.00 -5.91
C ARG A 60 -13.65 3.69 -5.21
N MET A 61 -12.44 3.43 -5.69
CA MET A 61 -11.21 3.97 -5.13
C MET A 61 -10.38 4.59 -6.23
N TYR A 62 -10.11 5.87 -6.10
CA TYR A 62 -9.27 6.61 -7.04
C TYR A 62 -7.89 6.81 -6.44
N LEU A 63 -6.87 6.38 -7.17
CA LEU A 63 -5.49 6.60 -6.78
C LEU A 63 -5.06 8.01 -7.16
N HIS A 64 -4.54 8.74 -6.19
CA HIS A 64 -4.04 10.10 -6.37
C HIS A 64 -2.56 10.21 -6.02
N TYR A 65 -1.91 11.20 -6.62
CA TYR A 65 -0.57 11.63 -6.28
C TYR A 65 -0.51 13.15 -6.17
N ASP A 66 -0.23 13.66 -4.96
CA ASP A 66 0.02 15.08 -4.70
C ASP A 66 1.49 15.41 -4.98
N GLY A 67 1.78 15.68 -6.24
CA GLY A 67 3.12 15.92 -6.75
C GLY A 67 3.50 17.40 -6.80
N PRO A 68 4.71 17.70 -7.29
CA PRO A 68 5.20 19.08 -7.41
C PRO A 68 4.40 19.93 -8.40
N ASP A 69 3.68 19.31 -9.33
CA ASP A 69 2.82 20.00 -10.30
C ASP A 69 1.34 20.04 -9.84
N GLY A 70 1.05 19.64 -8.62
CA GLY A 70 -0.28 19.53 -8.03
C GLY A 70 -0.82 18.11 -8.01
N ASP A 71 -2.06 17.97 -7.57
CA ASP A 71 -2.73 16.67 -7.45
C ASP A 71 -3.03 16.06 -8.82
N GLN A 72 -2.77 14.77 -8.96
CA GLN A 72 -2.99 13.98 -10.16
C GLN A 72 -3.87 12.77 -9.79
N ASN A 73 -5.05 12.66 -10.38
CA ASN A 73 -5.84 11.44 -10.34
C ASN A 73 -5.24 10.43 -11.34
N LEU A 74 -4.74 9.33 -10.85
CA LEU A 74 -4.08 8.27 -11.64
C LEU A 74 -5.07 7.21 -12.13
N GLY A 75 -6.33 7.23 -11.67
CA GLY A 75 -7.39 6.37 -12.11
C GLY A 75 -8.09 5.58 -11.00
N GLU A 76 -9.20 4.94 -11.33
CA GLU A 76 -9.96 4.07 -10.45
C GLU A 76 -9.29 2.68 -10.41
N ILE A 77 -9.00 2.17 -9.20
CA ILE A 77 -8.15 0.99 -8.98
C ILE A 77 -8.69 -0.26 -9.69
N HIS A 78 -10.00 -0.52 -9.62
CA HIS A 78 -10.58 -1.71 -10.29
C HIS A 78 -10.58 -1.56 -11.80
N GLU A 79 -10.91 -0.38 -12.32
CA GLU A 79 -10.92 -0.10 -13.77
C GLU A 79 -9.50 -0.21 -14.35
N LEU A 80 -8.49 0.26 -13.61
CA LEU A 80 -7.08 0.09 -13.98
C LEU A 80 -6.70 -1.38 -14.09
N LEU A 81 -7.18 -2.24 -13.19
CA LEU A 81 -6.96 -3.69 -13.25
C LEU A 81 -7.87 -4.43 -14.25
N GLY A 82 -8.72 -3.70 -14.99
CA GLY A 82 -9.62 -4.26 -16.00
C GLY A 82 -10.89 -4.89 -15.44
N GLY A 83 -11.23 -4.63 -14.18
CA GLY A 83 -12.43 -5.13 -13.51
C GLY A 83 -13.46 -4.02 -13.20
N LYS A 84 -14.38 -4.34 -12.32
CA LYS A 84 -15.45 -3.42 -11.85
C LYS A 84 -15.28 -3.15 -10.37
N SER A 85 -15.74 -1.99 -9.91
CA SER A 85 -15.66 -1.57 -8.50
C SER A 85 -16.37 -2.48 -7.47
N THR A 86 -17.00 -3.55 -7.91
CA THR A 86 -17.63 -4.56 -7.03
C THR A 86 -16.86 -5.89 -7.01
N GLU A 87 -15.73 -5.98 -7.68
CA GLU A 87 -14.96 -7.18 -7.84
C GLU A 87 -13.72 -7.14 -6.94
N PHE A 88 -13.43 -8.26 -6.30
CA PHE A 88 -12.15 -8.45 -5.62
C PHE A 88 -11.11 -8.96 -6.61
N ILE A 89 -10.04 -8.21 -6.80
CA ILE A 89 -9.00 -8.50 -7.79
C ILE A 89 -7.67 -8.75 -7.07
N ASN A 90 -7.09 -9.93 -7.29
CA ASN A 90 -5.83 -10.36 -6.69
C ASN A 90 -5.82 -10.40 -5.15
N THR A 91 -6.99 -10.58 -4.52
CA THR A 91 -7.14 -10.68 -3.06
C THR A 91 -7.81 -11.97 -2.60
N PRO A 92 -8.83 -12.55 -3.30
CA PRO A 92 -9.55 -13.71 -2.77
C PRO A 92 -8.77 -15.02 -2.83
N MET A 93 -7.78 -15.12 -3.72
CA MET A 93 -6.99 -16.33 -3.95
C MET A 93 -5.58 -16.19 -3.38
N SER A 94 -4.92 -17.33 -3.11
CA SER A 94 -3.52 -17.32 -2.66
C SER A 94 -2.52 -16.97 -3.76
N ILE A 95 -2.95 -16.90 -5.01
CA ILE A 95 -2.13 -16.63 -6.19
C ILE A 95 -2.79 -15.53 -7.01
N VAL A 96 -1.99 -14.59 -7.48
CA VAL A 96 -2.42 -13.54 -8.40
C VAL A 96 -2.97 -14.15 -9.69
N SER A 97 -4.15 -13.72 -10.10
CA SER A 97 -4.84 -14.18 -11.31
C SER A 97 -4.92 -13.10 -12.40
N THR A 98 -4.84 -11.84 -12.01
CA THR A 98 -4.88 -10.69 -12.91
C THR A 98 -3.51 -10.03 -12.98
N PRO A 99 -2.97 -9.73 -14.17
CA PRO A 99 -1.70 -9.03 -14.31
C PRO A 99 -1.71 -7.68 -13.58
N PHE A 100 -0.59 -7.33 -12.97
CA PHE A 100 -0.37 -5.99 -12.42
C PHE A 100 -0.33 -4.95 -13.55
N VAL A 101 -0.81 -3.75 -13.27
CA VAL A 101 -0.91 -2.70 -14.27
C VAL A 101 -0.02 -1.51 -13.89
N GLU A 102 0.99 -1.26 -14.71
CA GLU A 102 1.76 -0.03 -14.63
C GLU A 102 0.91 1.13 -15.16
N VAL A 103 0.53 2.05 -14.28
CA VAL A 103 -0.29 3.20 -14.62
C VAL A 103 0.52 4.37 -15.16
N GLY A 104 1.83 4.29 -15.07
CA GLY A 104 2.77 5.28 -15.59
C GLY A 104 3.79 5.73 -14.55
N SER A 105 4.46 6.82 -14.86
CA SER A 105 5.45 7.43 -13.97
C SER A 105 5.03 8.85 -13.60
N VAL A 106 5.18 9.19 -12.33
CA VAL A 106 4.96 10.53 -11.78
C VAL A 106 6.31 11.23 -11.54
N LYS A 107 6.32 12.56 -11.48
CA LYS A 107 7.52 13.31 -11.10
C LYS A 107 7.91 13.00 -9.65
N TRP A 108 9.18 12.61 -9.46
CA TRP A 108 9.77 12.32 -8.15
C TRP A 108 11.06 13.14 -8.02
N PRO A 109 10.98 14.41 -7.63
CA PRO A 109 12.11 15.34 -7.65
C PRO A 109 13.29 14.85 -6.81
N LYS A 110 14.46 15.32 -7.18
CA LYS A 110 15.66 15.09 -6.39
C LYS A 110 15.46 15.56 -4.95
N GLY A 111 15.70 14.66 -3.99
CA GLY A 111 15.50 14.91 -2.57
C GLY A 111 14.20 14.35 -2.01
N TYR A 112 13.29 13.87 -2.85
CA TYR A 112 12.18 13.06 -2.38
C TYR A 112 12.69 11.71 -1.87
N ASN A 113 12.14 11.28 -0.75
CA ASN A 113 12.45 10.01 -0.11
C ASN A 113 11.17 9.25 0.14
N VAL A 114 11.12 7.97 -0.23
CA VAL A 114 9.90 7.18 -0.07
C VAL A 114 9.42 7.14 1.38
N ALA A 115 10.33 7.04 2.35
CA ALA A 115 9.96 7.02 3.76
C ALA A 115 9.21 8.28 4.22
N THR A 116 9.43 9.44 3.58
CA THR A 116 8.80 10.71 3.94
C THR A 116 7.76 11.18 2.91
N ASP A 117 7.96 10.85 1.63
CA ASP A 117 7.16 11.39 0.53
C ASP A 117 6.16 10.39 -0.04
N ALA A 118 6.18 9.12 0.38
CA ALA A 118 5.17 8.14 -0.03
C ALA A 118 3.74 8.55 0.40
N GLY A 119 3.60 9.34 1.45
CA GLY A 119 2.33 9.91 1.89
C GLY A 119 1.66 10.86 0.89
N ARG A 120 2.37 11.24 -0.18
CA ARG A 120 1.81 11.96 -1.34
C ARG A 120 0.90 11.10 -2.21
N PHE A 121 1.03 9.77 -2.11
CA PHE A 121 0.07 8.84 -2.68
C PHE A 121 -1.05 8.61 -1.69
N TYR A 122 -2.29 8.75 -2.14
CA TYR A 122 -3.46 8.52 -1.33
C TYR A 122 -4.61 7.95 -2.16
N ILE A 123 -5.60 7.40 -1.48
CA ILE A 123 -6.82 6.90 -2.10
C ILE A 123 -7.97 7.86 -1.73
N GLU A 124 -8.69 8.35 -2.75
CA GLU A 124 -10.01 8.91 -2.58
C GLU A 124 -11.04 7.78 -2.74
N ILE A 125 -11.80 7.49 -1.69
CA ILE A 125 -12.79 6.43 -1.69
C ILE A 125 -14.19 7.02 -1.75
N GLN A 126 -14.98 6.62 -2.76
CA GLN A 126 -16.38 7.00 -2.92
C GLN A 126 -17.27 5.99 -2.21
N ARG A 127 -18.00 6.45 -1.19
CA ARG A 127 -18.90 5.60 -0.41
C ARG A 127 -20.34 5.69 -0.90
N GLY A 128 -20.87 4.55 -1.35
CA GLY A 128 -22.24 4.44 -1.85
C GLY A 128 -22.47 5.13 -3.20
N THR A 129 -23.65 5.68 -3.41
CA THR A 129 -24.07 6.31 -4.67
C THR A 129 -23.92 7.84 -4.70
N CYS A 130 -23.45 8.43 -3.60
CA CYS A 130 -23.20 9.86 -3.51
C CYS A 130 -21.81 10.17 -4.07
N GLU A 131 -21.74 10.84 -5.23
CA GLU A 131 -20.46 11.17 -5.89
C GLU A 131 -19.61 12.16 -5.08
N GLU A 132 -20.23 12.99 -4.25
CA GLU A 132 -19.55 13.96 -3.39
C GLU A 132 -19.19 13.39 -2.00
N CYS A 133 -19.66 12.16 -1.69
CA CYS A 133 -19.40 11.51 -0.41
C CYS A 133 -18.10 10.72 -0.48
N THR A 134 -16.97 11.42 -0.46
CA THR A 134 -15.65 10.83 -0.54
C THR A 134 -14.89 10.97 0.78
N ASP A 135 -14.08 9.97 1.11
CA ASP A 135 -13.11 10.00 2.19
C ASP A 135 -11.70 9.87 1.61
N MET A 136 -10.71 10.43 2.27
CA MET A 136 -9.31 10.27 1.89
C MET A 136 -8.62 9.29 2.83
N ILE A 137 -7.90 8.32 2.26
CA ILE A 137 -7.08 7.35 2.98
C ILE A 137 -5.61 7.62 2.66
N THR A 138 -4.85 7.94 3.69
CA THR A 138 -3.46 8.39 3.57
C THR A 138 -2.53 7.58 4.47
N LEU A 139 -1.22 7.67 4.19
CA LEU A 139 -0.15 7.17 5.08
C LEU A 139 0.06 8.10 6.31
N ALA A 140 -1.00 8.64 6.87
CA ALA A 140 -0.89 9.54 8.01
C ALA A 140 -0.61 8.77 9.30
N ASP A 141 0.24 9.34 10.14
CA ASP A 141 0.49 8.84 11.48
C ASP A 141 -0.77 8.91 12.33
N SER A 142 -1.15 7.80 12.93
CA SER A 142 -2.31 7.71 13.82
C SER A 142 -1.94 7.00 15.13
N PRO A 143 -1.16 7.63 16.01
CA PRO A 143 -0.67 7.02 17.24
C PRO A 143 -1.80 6.39 18.07
N GLY A 144 -1.65 5.11 18.41
CA GLY A 144 -2.63 4.38 19.22
C GLY A 144 -3.89 3.93 18.49
N LYS A 145 -3.95 4.08 17.17
CA LYS A 145 -5.00 3.54 16.29
C LYS A 145 -4.39 2.59 15.27
N MET A 146 -5.22 1.77 14.65
CA MET A 146 -4.82 1.03 13.45
C MET A 146 -4.49 2.04 12.34
N PRO A 147 -3.38 1.85 11.62
CA PRO A 147 -3.09 2.67 10.45
C PRO A 147 -4.15 2.46 9.36
N GLN A 148 -4.32 3.43 8.50
CA GLN A 148 -5.21 3.33 7.33
C GLN A 148 -4.45 2.89 6.08
N ALA A 149 -3.14 2.99 6.11
CA ALA A 149 -2.27 2.52 5.04
C ALA A 149 -0.93 2.09 5.63
N LEU A 150 -0.25 1.20 4.92
CA LEU A 150 1.06 0.68 5.26
C LEU A 150 2.05 0.96 4.15
N LEU A 151 3.25 1.39 4.51
CA LEU A 151 4.39 1.47 3.60
C LEU A 151 5.36 0.34 3.95
N VAL A 152 5.63 -0.54 2.99
CA VAL A 152 6.50 -1.70 3.16
C VAL A 152 7.64 -1.63 2.14
N ALA A 153 8.87 -1.82 2.62
CA ALA A 153 10.04 -1.89 1.76
C ALA A 153 10.07 -3.21 0.99
N GLY A 154 10.35 -3.13 -0.31
CA GLY A 154 10.42 -4.31 -1.17
C GLY A 154 9.07 -4.84 -1.62
N GLU A 155 9.09 -6.10 -2.04
CA GLU A 155 7.89 -6.84 -2.40
C GLU A 155 7.18 -7.34 -1.15
N TRP A 156 5.86 -7.16 -1.12
CA TRP A 156 5.06 -7.54 0.03
C TRP A 156 3.96 -8.54 -0.35
N LYS A 157 3.73 -9.51 0.50
CA LYS A 157 2.70 -10.53 0.36
C LYS A 157 1.47 -10.12 1.17
N TRP A 158 0.57 -9.36 0.56
CA TRP A 158 -0.62 -8.88 1.27
C TRP A 158 -1.51 -10.03 1.73
N PRO A 159 -2.24 -9.88 2.86
CA PRO A 159 -3.22 -10.85 3.32
C PRO A 159 -4.29 -11.11 2.27
N LYS A 160 -4.89 -12.30 2.30
CA LYS A 160 -6.06 -12.59 1.48
C LYS A 160 -7.28 -11.86 2.01
N GLU A 161 -8.22 -11.61 1.12
CA GLU A 161 -9.52 -11.03 1.42
C GLU A 161 -10.14 -11.62 2.70
N GLY A 162 -10.53 -10.74 3.62
CA GLY A 162 -11.11 -11.10 4.92
C GLY A 162 -10.13 -11.77 5.89
N THR A 163 -8.82 -11.75 5.61
CA THR A 163 -7.80 -12.30 6.49
C THR A 163 -7.09 -11.19 7.25
N HIS A 164 -7.50 -10.94 8.48
CA HIS A 164 -6.93 -9.89 9.31
C HIS A 164 -5.38 -9.97 9.37
N ILE A 165 -4.71 -8.83 9.24
CA ILE A 165 -3.24 -8.74 9.17
C ILE A 165 -2.53 -9.42 10.35
N PHE A 166 -3.12 -9.44 11.55
CA PHE A 166 -2.54 -10.12 12.72
C PHE A 166 -2.46 -11.64 12.56
N SER A 167 -3.35 -12.22 11.76
CA SER A 167 -3.34 -13.64 11.44
C SER A 167 -2.26 -14.00 10.42
N THR A 168 -1.88 -13.02 9.59
CA THR A 168 -0.85 -13.19 8.59
C THR A 168 0.53 -12.82 9.13
N TYR A 169 0.61 -11.75 9.92
CA TYR A 169 1.85 -11.18 10.43
C TYR A 169 1.79 -11.03 11.96
N HIS A 170 2.24 -12.04 12.69
CA HIS A 170 2.13 -12.09 14.15
C HIS A 170 2.92 -11.01 14.89
N ILE A 171 3.94 -10.41 14.26
CA ILE A 171 4.73 -9.32 14.83
C ILE A 171 4.07 -7.95 14.61
N PHE A 172 3.20 -7.83 13.61
CA PHE A 172 2.54 -6.56 13.27
C PHE A 172 1.87 -5.85 14.46
N PRO A 173 1.13 -6.54 15.38
CA PRO A 173 0.50 -5.84 16.52
C PRO A 173 1.49 -5.14 17.46
N TYR A 174 2.69 -5.69 17.59
CA TYR A 174 3.75 -5.11 18.43
C TYR A 174 4.37 -3.89 17.75
N TRP A 175 4.59 -3.96 16.44
CA TRP A 175 5.06 -2.84 15.64
C TRP A 175 4.02 -1.71 15.59
N ALA A 176 2.76 -2.01 15.32
CA ALA A 176 1.67 -1.03 15.26
C ALA A 176 1.46 -0.31 16.60
N LYS A 177 1.75 -0.99 17.74
CA LYS A 177 1.70 -0.39 19.07
C LYS A 177 2.85 0.58 19.34
N ASP A 178 4.03 0.27 18.81
CA ASP A 178 5.25 1.06 19.05
C ASP A 178 6.25 0.83 17.90
N ALA A 179 6.07 1.56 16.82
CA ALA A 179 6.92 1.51 15.64
C ALA A 179 8.35 2.03 15.87
N THR A 180 8.63 2.62 17.03
CA THR A 180 9.99 3.06 17.39
C THR A 180 10.89 1.89 17.77
N LYS A 181 10.33 0.73 18.08
CA LYS A 181 11.08 -0.45 18.47
C LYS A 181 11.62 -1.19 17.25
N VAL A 182 12.90 -1.05 17.04
CA VAL A 182 13.68 -1.65 15.94
C VAL A 182 13.43 -3.16 15.76
N ASN A 183 13.25 -3.91 16.85
CA ASN A 183 13.00 -5.35 16.82
C ASN A 183 11.73 -5.76 16.05
N TYR A 184 10.87 -4.83 15.73
CA TYR A 184 9.61 -5.09 15.03
C TYR A 184 9.61 -4.59 13.57
N TRP A 185 10.66 -3.95 13.10
CA TRP A 185 10.70 -3.39 11.73
C TRP A 185 10.61 -4.46 10.63
N GLY A 186 11.09 -5.64 10.88
CA GLY A 186 10.96 -6.77 9.95
C GLY A 186 9.63 -7.54 10.07
N TRP A 187 8.58 -6.94 10.64
CA TRP A 187 7.30 -7.61 10.90
C TRP A 187 6.71 -8.31 9.67
N TYR A 188 6.96 -7.79 8.49
CA TYR A 188 6.44 -8.30 7.21
C TYR A 188 7.28 -9.42 6.59
N GLY A 189 8.42 -9.76 7.16
CA GLY A 189 9.37 -10.74 6.58
C GLY A 189 8.94 -12.20 6.70
N SER A 190 8.00 -12.54 7.59
CA SER A 190 7.62 -13.92 7.88
C SER A 190 6.11 -14.10 7.98
N PRO A 191 5.37 -14.08 6.87
CA PRO A 191 3.93 -14.27 6.88
C PRO A 191 3.55 -15.72 7.16
N THR A 192 2.40 -15.93 7.81
CA THR A 192 1.79 -17.25 8.02
C THR A 192 1.37 -17.86 6.70
N SER A 193 1.88 -19.06 6.41
CA SER A 193 1.56 -19.78 5.17
C SER A 193 0.06 -19.96 4.97
N GLY A 194 -0.40 -19.70 3.74
CA GLY A 194 -1.80 -19.84 3.33
C GLY A 194 -2.68 -18.62 3.61
N ASN A 195 -2.19 -17.61 4.34
CA ASN A 195 -2.96 -16.41 4.70
C ASN A 195 -2.69 -15.21 3.79
N TYR A 196 -1.82 -15.33 2.82
CA TYR A 196 -1.40 -14.23 1.94
C TYR A 196 -1.48 -14.60 0.47
N VAL A 197 -1.42 -13.60 -0.38
CA VAL A 197 -1.36 -13.71 -1.84
C VAL A 197 0.11 -13.77 -2.29
N THR A 198 0.39 -14.62 -3.27
CA THR A 198 1.71 -14.76 -3.91
C THR A 198 1.64 -14.41 -5.39
N TYR A 199 2.74 -13.92 -5.94
CA TYR A 199 2.91 -13.56 -7.35
C TYR A 199 4.32 -13.87 -7.84
#